data_9a15859b158c04d6df808db150a7baf5
#
_entry.id   9a15859b158c04d6df808db150a7baf5
#
_cell.length_a   1.000
_cell.length_b   1.000
_cell.length_c   1.000
_cell.angle_alpha   90.00
_cell.angle_beta   90.00
_cell.angle_gamma   90.00
#
_symmetry.space_group_name_H-M   'P 1'
#
loop_
_entity.id
_entity.type
_entity.pdbx_description
1 polymer ?
#
loop_
_entity_poly.entity_id
_entity_poly.type
_entity_poly.pdbx_seq_one_letter_code
_entity_poly.pdbx_strand_id
1 'polypeptide(L)'
;FIYGDAAGNIAYVYNAAIPDRKTGPNWRGILDGTDPSLVWKGPVDYSALPRYVNPGSGWLYNANNTPFTAAGAGSDLSPQAFAPELGVELKQTNRSRRAWQLMSEAEQLDRKTLEEIKYDTGYAREGYIADLWADLHTLDVSDDPELEAARRLLLDWDFTADNIGRADSLALLMIREFMSCRYQNKKCPGVRDELVKAVDHLQTHFGRIDPPMGELLRLRQGNVDLPLDGGSDTLRASTLWDVEDDGRLSVRHGDSFIQWV
;
A
#
# COMPACT_ATOMS: atom_id res chain seq x y z
N PHE A 1 7.73 -9.42 -13.80
CA PHE A 1 9.12 -9.84 -13.57
C PHE A 1 10.05 -8.65 -13.69
N ILE A 2 11.05 -8.59 -12.81
CA ILE A 2 12.19 -7.68 -12.91
C ILE A 2 13.41 -8.53 -13.28
N TYR A 3 14.23 -8.02 -14.16
CA TYR A 3 15.46 -8.66 -14.66
C TYR A 3 16.63 -7.69 -14.56
N GLY A 4 17.79 -8.19 -14.24
CA GLY A 4 19.07 -7.49 -14.32
C GLY A 4 20.17 -8.45 -14.79
N ASP A 5 21.19 -7.94 -15.47
CA ASP A 5 22.33 -8.72 -15.94
C ASP A 5 23.68 -8.08 -15.61
N ALA A 6 24.74 -8.86 -15.78
CA ALA A 6 26.11 -8.40 -15.50
C ALA A 6 26.62 -7.31 -16.47
N ALA A 7 25.91 -7.06 -17.58
CA ALA A 7 26.22 -5.97 -18.50
C ALA A 7 25.55 -4.65 -18.09
N GLY A 8 24.78 -4.66 -16.99
CA GLY A 8 24.05 -3.49 -16.49
C GLY A 8 22.71 -3.26 -17.15
N ASN A 9 22.18 -4.24 -17.89
CA ASN A 9 20.82 -4.12 -18.42
C ASN A 9 19.78 -4.44 -17.35
N ILE A 10 18.71 -3.66 -17.31
CA ILE A 10 17.55 -3.87 -16.46
C ILE A 10 16.27 -3.94 -17.30
N ALA A 11 15.34 -4.81 -16.92
CA ALA A 11 14.05 -4.90 -17.58
C ALA A 11 12.92 -5.22 -16.61
N TYR A 12 11.72 -4.74 -16.95
CA TYR A 12 10.47 -5.12 -16.32
C TYR A 12 9.53 -5.67 -17.38
N VAL A 13 8.93 -6.80 -17.09
CA VAL A 13 7.97 -7.46 -17.99
C VAL A 13 6.67 -7.72 -17.23
N TYR A 14 5.57 -7.14 -17.72
CA TYR A 14 4.22 -7.47 -17.28
C TYR A 14 3.81 -8.81 -17.90
N ASN A 15 4.31 -9.90 -17.31
CA ASN A 15 4.14 -11.24 -17.87
C ASN A 15 2.81 -11.84 -17.44
N ALA A 16 1.82 -11.80 -18.34
CA ALA A 16 0.51 -12.38 -18.13
C ALA A 16 -0.08 -12.90 -19.44
N ALA A 17 -0.82 -14.00 -19.37
CA ALA A 17 -1.65 -14.49 -20.47
C ALA A 17 -2.97 -13.71 -20.51
N ILE A 18 -2.91 -12.45 -20.95
CA ILE A 18 -4.07 -11.57 -21.03
C ILE A 18 -4.91 -11.98 -22.23
N PRO A 19 -6.23 -12.23 -22.05
CA PRO A 19 -7.11 -12.57 -23.15
C PRO A 19 -7.20 -11.45 -24.20
N ASP A 20 -7.18 -11.83 -25.50
CA ASP A 20 -7.52 -10.92 -26.60
C ASP A 20 -9.04 -10.68 -26.61
N ARG A 21 -9.44 -9.59 -25.97
CA ARG A 21 -10.83 -9.21 -25.76
C ARG A 21 -11.33 -8.31 -26.89
N LYS A 22 -12.57 -8.53 -27.30
CA LYS A 22 -13.27 -7.66 -28.26
C LYS A 22 -13.41 -6.24 -27.69
N THR A 23 -13.11 -5.25 -28.50
CA THR A 23 -13.34 -3.83 -28.16
C THR A 23 -14.83 -3.52 -28.04
N GLY A 24 -15.20 -2.71 -27.08
CA GLY A 24 -16.54 -2.16 -26.85
C GLY A 24 -17.26 -2.65 -25.60
N PRO A 25 -17.33 -3.96 -25.29
CA PRO A 25 -17.97 -4.42 -24.07
C PRO A 25 -17.29 -3.92 -22.78
N ASN A 26 -18.09 -3.67 -21.75
CA ASN A 26 -17.54 -3.40 -20.41
C ASN A 26 -17.12 -4.72 -19.75
N TRP A 27 -15.87 -5.12 -19.92
CA TRP A 27 -15.31 -6.37 -19.38
C TRP A 27 -15.21 -6.41 -17.86
N ARG A 28 -15.49 -5.31 -17.17
CA ARG A 28 -15.58 -5.24 -15.69
C ARG A 28 -17.02 -5.38 -15.19
N GLY A 29 -17.99 -5.43 -16.11
CA GLY A 29 -19.42 -5.60 -15.82
C GLY A 29 -19.90 -7.03 -15.99
N ILE A 30 -21.20 -7.21 -15.85
CA ILE A 30 -21.89 -8.46 -16.18
C ILE A 30 -22.12 -8.47 -17.70
N LEU A 31 -21.68 -9.52 -18.35
CA LEU A 31 -21.82 -9.73 -19.79
C LEU A 31 -22.84 -10.84 -20.09
N ASP A 32 -23.41 -10.79 -21.28
CA ASP A 32 -24.32 -11.84 -21.77
C ASP A 32 -23.50 -13.10 -22.12
N GLY A 33 -23.59 -14.14 -21.30
CA GLY A 33 -22.90 -15.41 -21.49
C GLY A 33 -23.40 -16.23 -22.68
N THR A 34 -24.49 -15.81 -23.34
CA THR A 34 -25.02 -16.47 -24.55
C THR A 34 -24.47 -15.86 -25.85
N ASP A 35 -23.76 -14.72 -25.77
CA ASP A 35 -23.14 -14.08 -26.94
C ASP A 35 -21.78 -14.72 -27.27
N PRO A 36 -21.69 -15.53 -28.35
CA PRO A 36 -20.45 -16.18 -28.73
C PRO A 36 -19.35 -15.19 -29.19
N SER A 37 -19.71 -13.95 -29.52
CA SER A 37 -18.75 -12.93 -29.90
C SER A 37 -17.88 -12.42 -28.74
N LEU A 38 -18.25 -12.76 -27.49
CA LEU A 38 -17.50 -12.42 -26.28
C LEU A 38 -16.48 -13.50 -25.90
N VAL A 39 -16.45 -14.63 -26.61
CA VAL A 39 -15.44 -15.67 -26.38
C VAL A 39 -14.08 -15.20 -26.90
N TRP A 40 -13.07 -15.28 -26.04
CA TRP A 40 -11.70 -14.90 -26.41
C TRP A 40 -11.09 -15.85 -27.43
N LYS A 41 -10.27 -15.33 -28.32
CA LYS A 41 -9.58 -16.13 -29.35
C LYS A 41 -8.20 -16.64 -28.90
N GLY A 42 -7.73 -16.23 -27.75
CA GLY A 42 -6.42 -16.55 -27.21
C GLY A 42 -5.83 -15.42 -26.38
N PRO A 43 -4.55 -15.47 -26.00
CA PRO A 43 -3.87 -14.35 -25.37
C PRO A 43 -3.49 -13.30 -26.42
N VAL A 44 -3.37 -12.04 -25.98
CA VAL A 44 -2.78 -10.97 -26.79
C VAL A 44 -1.32 -11.26 -27.07
N ASP A 45 -0.80 -10.67 -28.17
CA ASP A 45 0.62 -10.76 -28.49
C ASP A 45 1.48 -10.14 -27.37
N TYR A 46 2.62 -10.76 -27.08
CA TYR A 46 3.56 -10.28 -26.06
C TYR A 46 3.99 -8.83 -26.30
N SER A 47 4.10 -8.38 -27.55
CA SER A 47 4.48 -7.02 -27.89
C SER A 47 3.47 -5.97 -27.44
N ALA A 48 2.20 -6.36 -27.20
CA ALA A 48 1.15 -5.47 -26.72
C ALA A 48 1.18 -5.28 -25.18
N LEU A 49 2.00 -6.04 -24.45
CA LEU A 49 2.06 -5.95 -22.98
C LEU A 49 3.03 -4.84 -22.54
N PRO A 50 2.73 -4.18 -21.39
CA PRO A 50 3.65 -3.20 -20.81
C PRO A 50 5.01 -3.83 -20.48
N ARG A 51 6.07 -3.18 -20.87
CA ARG A 51 7.46 -3.60 -20.59
C ARG A 51 8.41 -2.43 -20.61
N TYR A 52 9.48 -2.56 -19.84
CA TYR A 52 10.62 -1.64 -19.83
C TYR A 52 11.88 -2.38 -20.17
N VAL A 53 12.78 -1.74 -20.88
CA VAL A 53 14.16 -2.16 -21.08
C VAL A 53 15.02 -0.91 -20.99
N ASN A 54 15.93 -0.92 -20.00
CA ASN A 54 16.88 0.17 -19.75
C ASN A 54 16.18 1.55 -19.73
N PRO A 55 15.20 1.78 -18.81
CA PRO A 55 14.53 3.07 -18.72
C PRO A 55 15.54 4.19 -18.40
N GLY A 56 15.28 5.41 -18.87
CA GLY A 56 16.17 6.55 -18.68
C GLY A 56 16.44 6.92 -17.21
N SER A 57 15.56 6.52 -16.28
CA SER A 57 15.76 6.67 -14.84
C SER A 57 16.86 5.78 -14.26
N GLY A 58 17.21 4.69 -14.94
CA GLY A 58 18.20 3.73 -14.49
C GLY A 58 17.71 2.77 -13.38
N TRP A 59 16.42 2.76 -13.06
CA TRP A 59 15.85 1.88 -12.05
C TRP A 59 14.44 1.37 -12.39
N LEU A 60 14.07 0.28 -11.74
CA LEU A 60 12.76 -0.36 -11.83
C LEU A 60 12.37 -0.92 -10.47
N TYR A 61 11.08 -0.90 -10.14
CA TYR A 61 10.58 -1.56 -8.94
C TYR A 61 9.22 -2.22 -9.15
N ASN A 62 8.88 -3.14 -8.25
CA ASN A 62 7.55 -3.70 -8.10
C ASN A 62 7.20 -3.86 -6.62
N ALA A 63 6.15 -3.16 -6.18
CA ALA A 63 5.50 -3.28 -4.89
C ALA A 63 4.02 -3.65 -5.06
N ASN A 64 3.71 -4.54 -6.01
CA ASN A 64 2.37 -4.86 -6.52
C ASN A 64 1.64 -3.64 -7.13
N ASN A 65 2.40 -2.72 -7.68
CA ASN A 65 1.89 -1.53 -8.36
C ASN A 65 1.56 -1.80 -9.83
N THR A 66 0.86 -0.83 -10.41
CA THR A 66 0.66 -0.78 -11.85
C THR A 66 1.99 -0.68 -12.60
N PRO A 67 2.13 -1.28 -13.80
CA PRO A 67 3.32 -1.11 -14.62
C PRO A 67 3.54 0.34 -15.08
N PHE A 68 2.55 1.20 -14.96
CA PHE A 68 2.60 2.61 -15.39
C PHE A 68 3.25 3.55 -14.37
N THR A 69 3.74 3.02 -13.26
CA THR A 69 4.49 3.75 -12.22
C THR A 69 5.65 2.88 -11.71
N ALA A 70 6.43 2.28 -12.60
CA ALA A 70 7.46 1.30 -12.24
C ALA A 70 8.89 1.79 -12.52
N ALA A 71 9.06 2.94 -13.17
CA ALA A 71 10.35 3.43 -13.65
C ALA A 71 10.63 4.92 -13.35
N GLY A 72 9.71 5.61 -12.70
CA GLY A 72 9.89 7.03 -12.32
C GLY A 72 9.50 8.05 -13.40
N ALA A 73 9.47 9.31 -12.98
CA ALA A 73 9.05 10.42 -13.83
C ALA A 73 9.88 10.50 -15.13
N GLY A 74 9.22 10.65 -16.26
CA GLY A 74 9.86 10.71 -17.58
C GLY A 74 10.26 9.36 -18.16
N SER A 75 10.24 8.27 -17.36
CA SER A 75 10.47 6.90 -17.81
C SER A 75 9.23 6.03 -17.73
N ASP A 76 8.25 6.40 -16.90
CA ASP A 76 7.00 5.66 -16.76
C ASP A 76 6.20 5.60 -18.04
N LEU A 77 5.63 4.43 -18.34
CA LEU A 77 4.79 4.21 -19.52
C LEU A 77 3.47 4.95 -19.36
N SER A 78 2.97 5.52 -20.45
CA SER A 78 1.65 6.13 -20.50
C SER A 78 0.56 5.05 -20.62
N PRO A 79 -0.45 5.00 -19.71
CA PRO A 79 -1.57 4.07 -19.84
C PRO A 79 -2.33 4.20 -21.16
N GLN A 80 -2.36 5.41 -21.74
CA GLN A 80 -3.04 5.71 -23.00
C GLN A 80 -2.37 5.07 -24.23
N ALA A 81 -1.13 4.61 -24.10
CA ALA A 81 -0.44 3.86 -25.15
C ALA A 81 -0.90 2.40 -25.27
N PHE A 82 -1.75 1.94 -24.36
CA PHE A 82 -2.18 0.54 -24.28
C PHE A 82 -3.70 0.42 -24.43
N ALA A 83 -4.14 -0.65 -25.07
CA ALA A 83 -5.56 -0.91 -25.24
C ALA A 83 -6.26 -1.11 -23.86
N PRO A 84 -7.38 -0.42 -23.59
CA PRO A 84 -8.10 -0.55 -22.33
C PRO A 84 -8.64 -1.97 -22.09
N GLU A 85 -8.84 -2.76 -23.15
CA GLU A 85 -9.26 -4.16 -23.10
C GLU A 85 -8.22 -5.07 -22.45
N LEU A 86 -6.96 -4.67 -22.37
CA LEU A 86 -5.94 -5.38 -21.58
C LEU A 86 -6.34 -5.45 -20.10
N GLY A 87 -7.09 -4.46 -19.61
CA GLY A 87 -7.59 -4.43 -18.23
C GLY A 87 -6.49 -4.27 -17.19
N VAL A 88 -5.33 -3.73 -17.59
CA VAL A 88 -4.23 -3.44 -16.66
C VAL A 88 -4.70 -2.44 -15.61
N GLU A 89 -4.47 -2.74 -14.36
CA GLU A 89 -4.88 -1.87 -13.26
C GLU A 89 -4.06 -0.58 -13.23
N LEU A 90 -4.74 0.53 -12.90
CA LEU A 90 -4.13 1.85 -12.75
C LEU A 90 -3.94 2.24 -11.27
N LYS A 91 -4.44 1.39 -10.37
CA LYS A 91 -4.44 1.66 -8.94
C LYS A 91 -3.02 1.62 -8.38
N GLN A 92 -2.73 2.59 -7.54
CA GLN A 92 -1.51 2.65 -6.74
C GLN A 92 -1.86 2.41 -5.26
N THR A 93 -1.03 1.62 -4.59
CA THR A 93 -1.06 1.46 -3.13
C THR A 93 -0.23 2.57 -2.46
N ASN A 94 -0.37 2.77 -1.15
CA ASN A 94 0.46 3.75 -0.45
C ASN A 94 1.95 3.35 -0.51
N ARG A 95 2.28 2.08 -0.28
CA ARG A 95 3.65 1.57 -0.39
C ARG A 95 4.23 1.73 -1.80
N SER A 96 3.42 1.64 -2.86
CA SER A 96 3.92 1.87 -4.21
C SER A 96 4.25 3.34 -4.46
N ARG A 97 3.44 4.27 -3.93
CA ARG A 97 3.73 5.70 -3.97
C ARG A 97 5.00 6.03 -3.18
N ARG A 98 5.11 5.46 -1.98
CA ARG A 98 6.30 5.64 -1.13
C ARG A 98 7.56 5.10 -1.79
N ALA A 99 7.51 3.91 -2.40
CA ALA A 99 8.64 3.36 -3.14
C ALA A 99 9.05 4.25 -4.32
N TRP A 100 8.06 4.69 -5.11
CA TRP A 100 8.31 5.60 -6.23
C TRP A 100 8.98 6.90 -5.78
N GLN A 101 8.51 7.48 -4.68
CA GLN A 101 9.06 8.68 -4.07
C GLN A 101 10.52 8.46 -3.65
N LEU A 102 10.78 7.46 -2.81
CA LEU A 102 12.11 7.17 -2.30
C LEU A 102 13.12 6.83 -3.41
N MET A 103 12.71 6.03 -4.41
CA MET A 103 13.56 5.73 -5.57
C MET A 103 13.85 6.97 -6.41
N SER A 104 12.88 7.90 -6.52
CA SER A 104 13.05 9.13 -7.29
C SER A 104 13.91 10.18 -6.59
N GLU A 105 13.88 10.21 -5.25
CA GLU A 105 14.64 11.15 -4.41
C GLU A 105 16.09 10.68 -4.14
N ALA A 106 16.37 9.39 -4.33
CA ALA A 106 17.69 8.84 -4.07
C ALA A 106 18.73 9.36 -5.10
N GLU A 107 19.80 9.95 -4.60
CA GLU A 107 20.92 10.38 -5.45
C GLU A 107 21.68 9.20 -6.07
N GLN A 108 21.75 8.09 -5.34
CA GLN A 108 22.37 6.85 -5.76
C GLN A 108 21.57 5.65 -5.22
N LEU A 109 21.33 4.67 -6.07
CA LEU A 109 20.67 3.40 -5.71
C LEU A 109 21.72 2.29 -5.57
N ASP A 110 22.50 2.34 -4.50
CA ASP A 110 23.37 1.24 -4.11
C ASP A 110 22.60 0.22 -3.23
N ARG A 111 23.27 -0.85 -2.85
CA ARG A 111 22.67 -1.92 -2.02
C ARG A 111 22.13 -1.38 -0.69
N LYS A 112 22.86 -0.49 -0.04
CA LYS A 112 22.46 0.07 1.25
C LYS A 112 21.18 0.90 1.10
N THR A 113 21.12 1.78 0.11
CA THR A 113 19.94 2.59 -0.20
C THR A 113 18.73 1.73 -0.53
N LEU A 114 18.91 0.65 -1.31
CA LEU A 114 17.82 -0.28 -1.62
C LEU A 114 17.32 -1.04 -0.38
N GLU A 115 18.22 -1.42 0.54
CA GLU A 115 17.84 -2.02 1.81
C GLU A 115 17.06 -1.01 2.69
N GLU A 116 17.51 0.23 2.79
CA GLU A 116 16.80 1.31 3.52
C GLU A 116 15.41 1.55 2.92
N ILE A 117 15.28 1.64 1.60
CA ILE A 117 13.99 1.78 0.92
C ILE A 117 13.08 0.57 1.22
N LYS A 118 13.60 -0.65 1.15
CA LYS A 118 12.79 -1.86 1.38
C LYS A 118 12.24 -1.93 2.80
N TYR A 119 13.01 -1.51 3.77
CA TYR A 119 12.62 -1.53 5.18
C TYR A 119 12.04 -0.20 5.69
N ASP A 120 11.72 0.73 4.78
CA ASP A 120 11.03 1.97 5.13
C ASP A 120 9.65 1.69 5.72
N THR A 121 9.38 2.29 6.87
CA THR A 121 8.13 2.19 7.63
C THR A 121 7.20 3.38 7.39
N GLY A 122 7.58 4.27 6.46
CA GLY A 122 6.88 5.51 6.18
C GLY A 122 5.66 5.34 5.29
N TYR A 123 4.75 6.29 5.40
CA TYR A 123 3.60 6.46 4.53
C TYR A 123 3.80 7.64 3.57
N ALA A 124 3.45 7.45 2.31
CA ALA A 124 3.28 8.58 1.40
C ALA A 124 2.08 9.43 1.81
N ARG A 125 2.26 10.74 1.87
CA ARG A 125 1.20 11.70 2.26
C ARG A 125 0.28 12.02 1.08
N GLU A 126 -0.20 10.97 0.41
CA GLU A 126 -1.01 11.03 -0.80
C GLU A 126 -2.16 10.02 -0.75
N GLY A 127 -3.11 10.18 -1.69
CA GLY A 127 -4.25 9.28 -1.82
C GLY A 127 -5.07 9.21 -0.54
N TYR A 128 -5.44 8.00 -0.09
CA TYR A 128 -6.32 7.84 1.06
C TYR A 128 -5.71 8.35 2.38
N ILE A 129 -4.39 8.40 2.51
CA ILE A 129 -3.72 9.01 3.67
C ILE A 129 -3.98 10.52 3.70
N ALA A 130 -3.79 11.20 2.56
CA ALA A 130 -4.09 12.63 2.47
C ALA A 130 -5.57 12.92 2.75
N ASP A 131 -6.49 12.11 2.20
CA ASP A 131 -7.92 12.25 2.43
C ASP A 131 -8.26 12.10 3.93
N LEU A 132 -7.74 11.06 4.59
CA LEU A 132 -7.99 10.82 6.02
C LEU A 132 -7.46 11.97 6.88
N TRP A 133 -6.24 12.48 6.60
CA TRP A 133 -5.68 13.60 7.37
C TRP A 133 -6.41 14.91 7.11
N ALA A 134 -6.90 15.15 5.89
CA ALA A 134 -7.74 16.31 5.61
C ALA A 134 -9.06 16.24 6.42
N ASP A 135 -9.66 15.08 6.52
CA ASP A 135 -10.86 14.86 7.33
C ASP A 135 -10.57 15.05 8.83
N LEU A 136 -9.43 14.54 9.34
CA LEU A 136 -8.98 14.74 10.72
C LEU A 136 -8.73 16.22 11.04
N HIS A 137 -8.19 17.01 10.11
CA HIS A 137 -7.97 18.45 10.30
C HIS A 137 -9.28 19.22 10.50
N THR A 138 -10.34 18.80 9.82
CA THR A 138 -11.65 19.47 9.88
C THR A 138 -12.62 18.85 10.88
N LEU A 139 -12.23 17.72 11.51
CA LEU A 139 -13.06 16.99 12.45
C LEU A 139 -13.31 17.82 13.72
N ASP A 140 -14.58 18.06 14.04
CA ASP A 140 -14.97 18.64 15.31
C ASP A 140 -15.23 17.53 16.36
N VAL A 141 -14.42 17.52 17.40
CA VAL A 141 -14.49 16.67 18.58
C VAL A 141 -14.33 17.47 19.87
N SER A 142 -14.63 18.77 19.82
CA SER A 142 -14.50 19.69 20.95
C SER A 142 -15.40 19.34 22.14
N ASP A 143 -16.43 18.52 21.91
CA ASP A 143 -17.34 17.97 22.91
C ASP A 143 -16.75 16.80 23.73
N ASP A 144 -15.59 16.26 23.28
CA ASP A 144 -14.93 15.11 23.91
C ASP A 144 -13.41 15.37 24.05
N PRO A 145 -12.93 15.66 25.27
CA PRO A 145 -11.52 15.99 25.52
C PRO A 145 -10.55 14.84 25.17
N GLU A 146 -10.97 13.59 25.27
CA GLU A 146 -10.14 12.45 24.95
C GLU A 146 -9.98 12.28 23.43
N LEU A 147 -11.08 12.40 22.70
CA LEU A 147 -11.03 12.40 21.24
C LEU A 147 -10.23 13.59 20.68
N GLU A 148 -10.33 14.76 21.32
CA GLU A 148 -9.53 15.92 20.92
C GLU A 148 -8.04 15.69 21.17
N ALA A 149 -7.67 15.04 22.29
CA ALA A 149 -6.28 14.66 22.55
C ALA A 149 -5.76 13.63 21.52
N ALA A 150 -6.59 12.64 21.18
CA ALA A 150 -6.26 11.65 20.16
C ALA A 150 -6.11 12.27 18.77
N ARG A 151 -7.03 13.17 18.40
CA ARG A 151 -6.95 13.91 17.13
C ARG A 151 -5.65 14.73 17.04
N ARG A 152 -5.28 15.46 18.09
CA ARG A 152 -4.02 16.22 18.13
C ARG A 152 -2.80 15.31 18.01
N LEU A 153 -2.81 14.18 18.71
CA LEU A 153 -1.74 13.19 18.62
C LEU A 153 -1.54 12.69 17.18
N LEU A 154 -2.65 12.41 16.45
CA LEU A 154 -2.60 12.02 15.04
C LEU A 154 -2.10 13.16 14.14
N LEU A 155 -2.52 14.39 14.37
CA LEU A 155 -2.10 15.53 13.55
C LEU A 155 -0.61 15.86 13.71
N ASP A 156 -0.01 15.50 14.86
CA ASP A 156 1.43 15.66 15.15
C ASP A 156 2.26 14.44 14.69
N TRP A 157 1.62 13.40 14.13
CA TRP A 157 2.32 12.19 13.69
C TRP A 157 3.23 12.47 12.48
N ASP A 158 4.42 11.87 12.48
CA ASP A 158 5.43 12.01 11.42
C ASP A 158 5.19 11.13 10.20
N PHE A 159 4.16 10.30 10.21
CA PHE A 159 3.79 9.31 9.17
C PHE A 159 4.77 8.13 9.08
N THR A 160 5.44 7.78 10.16
CA THR A 160 6.24 6.56 10.25
C THR A 160 5.65 5.59 11.28
N ALA A 161 5.72 4.31 11.00
CA ALA A 161 5.29 3.22 11.88
C ALA A 161 6.52 2.44 12.35
N ASP A 162 7.40 3.10 13.12
CA ASP A 162 8.74 2.63 13.45
C ASP A 162 8.95 2.26 14.92
N ASN A 163 7.91 2.25 15.73
CA ASN A 163 7.94 2.06 17.20
C ASN A 163 8.56 3.22 18.00
N ILE A 164 8.82 4.37 17.37
CA ILE A 164 9.40 5.56 18.05
C ILE A 164 8.33 6.60 18.32
N GLY A 165 7.42 6.80 17.35
CA GLY A 165 6.35 7.78 17.42
C GLY A 165 5.29 7.44 18.48
N ARG A 166 4.81 8.46 19.20
CA ARG A 166 3.71 8.26 20.18
C ARG A 166 2.36 7.98 19.50
N ALA A 167 2.19 8.41 18.27
CA ALA A 167 0.94 8.26 17.53
C ALA A 167 0.83 6.94 16.76
N ASP A 168 1.90 6.17 16.63
CA ASP A 168 1.98 5.00 15.74
C ASP A 168 0.85 4.01 15.97
N SER A 169 0.57 3.65 17.21
CA SER A 169 -0.51 2.71 17.55
C SER A 169 -1.89 3.21 17.13
N LEU A 170 -2.17 4.48 17.41
CA LEU A 170 -3.44 5.10 17.07
C LEU A 170 -3.58 5.26 15.55
N ALA A 171 -2.52 5.73 14.87
CA ALA A 171 -2.47 5.87 13.42
C ALA A 171 -2.68 4.52 12.70
N LEU A 172 -2.06 3.46 13.20
CA LEU A 172 -2.18 2.11 12.64
C LEU A 172 -3.63 1.61 12.64
N LEU A 173 -4.35 1.79 13.75
CA LEU A 173 -5.76 1.43 13.87
C LEU A 173 -6.63 2.23 12.91
N MET A 174 -6.40 3.54 12.80
CA MET A 174 -7.15 4.41 11.89
C MET A 174 -6.91 4.05 10.42
N ILE A 175 -5.66 3.92 10.01
CA ILE A 175 -5.27 3.71 8.60
C ILE A 175 -5.85 2.42 8.05
N ARG A 176 -5.89 1.34 8.81
CA ARG A 176 -6.35 0.02 8.37
C ARG A 176 -7.72 0.05 7.72
N GLU A 177 -8.69 0.67 8.37
CA GLU A 177 -10.07 0.66 7.89
C GLU A 177 -10.23 1.54 6.64
N PHE A 178 -9.54 2.68 6.59
CA PHE A 178 -9.54 3.56 5.42
C PHE A 178 -8.81 2.93 4.23
N MET A 179 -7.71 2.24 4.44
CA MET A 179 -7.05 1.44 3.41
C MET A 179 -8.01 0.37 2.86
N SER A 180 -8.63 -0.39 3.75
CA SER A 180 -9.53 -1.50 3.37
C SER A 180 -10.72 -1.02 2.53
N CYS A 181 -11.44 0.01 2.96
CA CYS A 181 -12.60 0.52 2.24
C CYS A 181 -12.21 1.09 0.86
N ARG A 182 -11.09 1.82 0.77
CA ARG A 182 -10.61 2.39 -0.51
C ARG A 182 -10.17 1.30 -1.49
N TYR A 183 -9.46 0.28 -1.02
CA TYR A 183 -8.99 -0.79 -1.91
C TYR A 183 -10.12 -1.73 -2.35
N GLN A 184 -11.15 -1.89 -1.54
CA GLN A 184 -12.32 -2.68 -1.89
C GLN A 184 -13.42 -1.89 -2.62
N ASN A 185 -13.20 -0.60 -2.90
CA ASN A 185 -14.20 0.28 -3.52
C ASN A 185 -15.51 0.34 -2.72
N LYS A 186 -15.41 0.29 -1.39
CA LYS A 186 -16.53 0.38 -0.45
C LYS A 186 -16.64 1.78 0.13
N LYS A 187 -17.81 2.10 0.67
CA LYS A 187 -17.99 3.31 1.47
C LYS A 187 -17.12 3.21 2.72
N CYS A 188 -16.29 4.23 2.96
CA CYS A 188 -15.50 4.32 4.17
C CYS A 188 -16.35 4.70 5.38
N PRO A 189 -15.93 4.27 6.59
CA PRO A 189 -16.58 4.70 7.83
C PRO A 189 -16.40 6.21 8.06
N GLY A 190 -17.17 6.76 8.99
CA GLY A 190 -16.95 8.12 9.48
C GLY A 190 -15.65 8.21 10.27
N VAL A 191 -14.87 9.29 10.07
CA VAL A 191 -13.57 9.47 10.74
C VAL A 191 -13.76 9.54 12.26
N ARG A 192 -14.82 10.21 12.75
CA ARG A 192 -15.14 10.27 14.18
C ARG A 192 -15.41 8.87 14.76
N ASP A 193 -16.21 8.06 14.06
CA ASP A 193 -16.58 6.72 14.54
C ASP A 193 -15.36 5.81 14.65
N GLU A 194 -14.44 5.89 13.69
CA GLU A 194 -13.19 5.12 13.74
C GLU A 194 -12.23 5.64 14.81
N LEU A 195 -12.18 6.96 15.03
CA LEU A 195 -11.38 7.53 16.11
C LEU A 195 -11.89 7.07 17.48
N VAL A 196 -13.20 7.05 17.70
CA VAL A 196 -13.81 6.50 18.92
C VAL A 196 -13.40 5.05 19.12
N LYS A 197 -13.55 4.19 18.11
CA LYS A 197 -13.18 2.77 18.20
C LYS A 197 -11.70 2.58 18.52
N ALA A 198 -10.83 3.35 17.89
CA ALA A 198 -9.39 3.26 18.11
C ALA A 198 -9.01 3.71 19.54
N VAL A 199 -9.60 4.79 20.03
CA VAL A 199 -9.41 5.29 21.38
C VAL A 199 -9.93 4.28 22.41
N ASP A 200 -11.16 3.80 22.24
CA ASP A 200 -11.77 2.79 23.14
C ASP A 200 -10.94 1.51 23.20
N HIS A 201 -10.42 1.05 22.05
CA HIS A 201 -9.56 -0.12 22.00
C HIS A 201 -8.27 0.08 22.82
N LEU A 202 -7.58 1.20 22.58
CA LEU A 202 -6.32 1.49 23.26
C LEU A 202 -6.51 1.73 24.74
N GLN A 203 -7.55 2.46 25.14
CA GLN A 203 -7.88 2.67 26.55
C GLN A 203 -8.25 1.37 27.28
N THR A 204 -9.10 0.54 26.65
CA THR A 204 -9.57 -0.71 27.25
C THR A 204 -8.43 -1.68 27.52
N HIS A 205 -7.50 -1.82 26.57
CA HIS A 205 -6.47 -2.86 26.64
C HIS A 205 -5.12 -2.37 27.15
N PHE A 206 -4.82 -1.06 27.00
CA PHE A 206 -3.51 -0.49 27.34
C PHE A 206 -3.60 0.65 28.36
N GLY A 207 -4.81 1.14 28.71
CA GLY A 207 -5.02 2.21 29.70
C GLY A 207 -4.52 3.59 29.23
N ARG A 208 -4.23 3.76 27.94
CA ARG A 208 -3.73 5.00 27.34
C ARG A 208 -3.95 4.99 25.82
N ILE A 209 -4.07 6.19 25.22
CA ILE A 209 -4.27 6.34 23.76
C ILE A 209 -2.98 6.23 22.95
N ASP A 210 -1.82 6.25 23.58
CA ASP A 210 -0.49 6.29 22.97
C ASP A 210 0.45 5.18 23.49
N PRO A 211 0.01 3.90 23.56
CA PRO A 211 0.94 2.83 23.91
C PRO A 211 2.02 2.72 22.83
N PRO A 212 3.27 2.32 23.18
CA PRO A 212 4.28 1.99 22.18
C PRO A 212 3.73 1.00 21.15
N MET A 213 3.97 1.23 19.85
CA MET A 213 3.41 0.39 18.80
C MET A 213 3.83 -1.07 18.93
N GLY A 214 5.05 -1.33 19.40
CA GLY A 214 5.52 -2.68 19.66
C GLY A 214 4.81 -3.42 20.83
N GLU A 215 4.03 -2.72 21.66
CA GLU A 215 3.12 -3.36 22.60
C GLU A 215 1.82 -3.81 21.93
N LEU A 216 1.36 -3.05 20.93
CA LEU A 216 0.15 -3.31 20.17
C LEU A 216 0.38 -4.34 19.05
N LEU A 217 1.39 -4.11 18.18
CA LEU A 217 1.63 -4.91 16.97
C LEU A 217 2.69 -5.97 17.23
N ARG A 218 2.30 -7.25 17.10
CA ARG A 218 3.12 -8.40 17.51
C ARG A 218 3.24 -9.46 16.42
N LEU A 219 4.44 -10.06 16.33
CA LEU A 219 4.61 -11.36 15.70
C LEU A 219 4.41 -12.44 16.76
N ARG A 220 3.28 -13.16 16.69
CA ARG A 220 2.97 -14.27 17.59
C ARG A 220 2.87 -15.57 16.82
N GLN A 221 3.79 -16.50 17.10
CA GLN A 221 3.80 -17.83 16.49
C GLN A 221 4.43 -18.85 17.42
N GLY A 222 3.66 -19.80 17.90
CA GLY A 222 4.13 -20.76 18.90
C GLY A 222 4.61 -20.06 20.17
N ASN A 223 5.89 -20.19 20.50
CA ASN A 223 6.51 -19.55 21.68
C ASN A 223 7.15 -18.18 21.35
N VAL A 224 7.01 -17.70 20.13
CA VAL A 224 7.55 -16.41 19.72
C VAL A 224 6.52 -15.32 19.95
N ASP A 225 6.90 -14.25 20.62
CA ASP A 225 6.11 -13.03 20.80
C ASP A 225 7.07 -11.83 20.73
N LEU A 226 7.18 -11.21 19.56
CA LEU A 226 8.10 -10.12 19.27
C LEU A 226 7.36 -8.86 18.81
N PRO A 227 7.85 -7.66 19.19
CA PRO A 227 7.34 -6.42 18.63
C PRO A 227 7.65 -6.35 17.12
N LEU A 228 6.76 -5.72 16.38
CA LEU A 228 6.95 -5.44 14.96
C LEU A 228 6.92 -3.94 14.71
N ASP A 229 7.60 -3.55 13.64
CA ASP A 229 7.51 -2.27 12.98
C ASP A 229 6.80 -2.40 11.63
N GLY A 230 6.59 -1.27 10.96
CA GLY A 230 5.80 -1.21 9.74
C GLY A 230 4.31 -1.32 9.98
N GLY A 231 3.53 -1.21 8.96
CA GLY A 231 2.08 -1.19 9.07
C GLY A 231 1.37 -1.72 7.83
N SER A 232 0.07 -1.52 7.79
CA SER A 232 -0.72 -1.80 6.60
C SER A 232 -0.29 -0.85 5.49
N ASP A 233 0.15 -1.39 4.36
CA ASP A 233 0.51 -0.64 3.16
C ASP A 233 1.78 0.23 3.29
N THR A 234 2.71 -0.12 4.17
CA THR A 234 4.09 0.37 4.16
C THR A 234 5.00 -0.57 3.38
N LEU A 235 6.21 -0.15 3.01
CA LEU A 235 7.21 -1.00 2.34
C LEU A 235 7.70 -2.12 3.26
N ARG A 236 7.94 -1.82 4.54
CA ARG A 236 8.07 -2.81 5.60
C ARG A 236 6.67 -3.21 6.04
N ALA A 237 6.08 -4.18 5.37
CA ALA A 237 4.66 -4.47 5.49
C ALA A 237 4.32 -5.38 6.67
N SER A 238 3.33 -4.97 7.45
CA SER A 238 2.61 -5.76 8.45
C SER A 238 1.12 -5.59 8.19
N THR A 239 0.59 -6.32 7.19
CA THR A 239 -0.60 -5.87 6.45
C THR A 239 -1.92 -6.30 7.06
N LEU A 240 -2.03 -7.54 7.55
CA LEU A 240 -3.22 -8.09 8.17
C LEU A 240 -2.89 -8.64 9.54
N TRP A 241 -3.80 -8.45 10.48
CA TRP A 241 -3.67 -8.95 11.83
C TRP A 241 -5.01 -9.40 12.39
N ASP A 242 -4.94 -10.30 13.37
CA ASP A 242 -6.07 -10.61 14.24
C ASP A 242 -5.95 -9.79 15.52
N VAL A 243 -7.09 -9.40 16.06
CA VAL A 243 -7.17 -8.79 17.39
C VAL A 243 -7.28 -9.93 18.39
N GLU A 244 -6.31 -10.03 19.29
CA GLU A 244 -6.27 -11.03 20.35
C GLU A 244 -7.12 -10.59 21.56
N ASP A 245 -7.42 -11.50 22.49
CA ASP A 245 -8.22 -11.21 23.68
C ASP A 245 -7.58 -10.14 24.59
N ASP A 246 -6.26 -9.99 24.54
CA ASP A 246 -5.50 -8.97 25.27
C ASP A 246 -5.40 -7.62 24.52
N GLY A 247 -6.10 -7.49 23.40
CA GLY A 247 -6.13 -6.29 22.57
C GLY A 247 -4.94 -6.12 21.64
N ARG A 248 -3.95 -7.02 21.69
CA ARG A 248 -2.81 -6.98 20.78
C ARG A 248 -3.18 -7.43 19.38
N LEU A 249 -2.47 -6.90 18.41
CA LEU A 249 -2.64 -7.22 17.00
C LEU A 249 -1.59 -8.27 16.60
N SER A 250 -2.04 -9.50 16.36
CA SER A 250 -1.18 -10.60 15.91
C SER A 250 -1.10 -10.60 14.39
N VAL A 251 0.08 -10.33 13.82
CA VAL A 251 0.25 -10.22 12.36
C VAL A 251 0.06 -11.55 11.66
N ARG A 252 -0.77 -11.56 10.61
CA ARG A 252 -1.05 -12.73 9.76
C ARG A 252 -0.35 -12.68 8.41
N HIS A 253 -0.17 -11.48 7.87
CA HIS A 253 0.48 -11.26 6.59
C HIS A 253 1.45 -10.09 6.68
N GLY A 254 2.58 -10.24 6.02
CA GLY A 254 3.60 -9.23 5.90
C GLY A 254 4.43 -9.47 4.65
N ASP A 255 5.70 -9.12 4.70
CA ASP A 255 6.64 -9.38 3.62
C ASP A 255 6.90 -10.88 3.47
N SER A 256 6.66 -11.43 2.28
CA SER A 256 6.87 -12.85 1.98
C SER A 256 7.95 -13.09 0.92
N PHE A 257 8.15 -12.14 0.01
CA PHE A 257 9.16 -12.23 -1.04
C PHE A 257 9.82 -10.87 -1.26
N ILE A 258 11.14 -10.84 -1.08
CA ILE A 258 11.99 -9.66 -1.27
C ILE A 258 13.12 -10.06 -2.21
N GLN A 259 13.33 -9.28 -3.26
CA GLN A 259 14.41 -9.50 -4.21
C GLN A 259 15.02 -8.17 -4.65
N TRP A 260 16.36 -8.10 -4.63
CA TRP A 260 17.15 -7.08 -5.31
C TRP A 260 17.86 -7.71 -6.50
N VAL A 261 17.82 -7.04 -7.64
CA VAL A 261 18.39 -7.49 -8.91
C VAL A 261 19.29 -6.41 -9.49
#